data_8205efd27819056636252979d549e994
#
_entry.id   8205efd27819056636252979d549e994
#
_cell.length_a   1.000
_cell.length_b   1.000
_cell.length_c   1.000
_cell.angle_alpha   90.00
_cell.angle_beta   90.00
_cell.angle_gamma   90.00
#
_symmetry.space_group_name_H-M   'P 1'
#
loop_
_entity.id
_entity.type
_entity.pdbx_description
1 polymer ?
#
loop_
_entity_poly.entity_id
_entity_poly.type
_entity_poly.pdbx_seq_one_letter_code
_entity_poly.pdbx_strand_id
1 'polypeptide(L)'
;MIMTVYSLVPGAPLPEELEREDRPVYVPPDTGRDLPDPFRTEPRLNGIPDSPGKTASSLTRLLWWLRFLLGIGSPAESARQVRHRARSFAEELLQRNEACVVAAEDSFLELFLRALRRKGFVVRRSSIGFVCPGEMIFLSQRQDHCGGCSHNCLLQNPGCGVGRDKARRGY
;
A
#
# COMPACT_ATOMS: atom_id res chain seq x y z
N MET A 1 9.04 9.33 -4.94
CA MET A 1 7.57 9.16 -5.11
C MET A 1 6.90 9.12 -3.74
N ILE A 2 5.79 9.85 -3.58
CA ILE A 2 4.96 9.84 -2.36
C ILE A 2 3.60 9.24 -2.74
N MET A 3 3.13 8.30 -1.94
CA MET A 3 1.83 7.66 -2.13
C MET A 3 1.06 7.67 -0.83
N THR A 4 -0.24 7.90 -0.90
CA THR A 4 -1.15 7.73 0.23
C THR A 4 -2.05 6.54 -0.07
N VAL A 5 -2.26 5.67 0.91
CA VAL A 5 -3.18 4.53 0.78
C VAL A 5 -4.29 4.71 1.80
N TYR A 6 -5.52 4.57 1.36
CA TYR A 6 -6.71 4.70 2.18
C TYR A 6 -7.51 3.39 2.21
N SER A 7 -7.85 2.95 3.40
CA SER A 7 -8.66 1.73 3.57
C SER A 7 -10.15 2.07 3.47
N LEU A 8 -10.76 1.65 2.36
CA LEU A 8 -12.19 1.81 2.15
C LEU A 8 -13.00 0.92 3.07
N VAL A 9 -14.16 1.43 3.40
CA VAL A 9 -15.17 0.72 4.14
C VAL A 9 -16.22 0.21 3.14
N PRO A 10 -16.37 -1.12 2.95
CA PRO A 10 -17.35 -1.67 2.02
C PRO A 10 -18.75 -1.11 2.26
N GLY A 11 -19.39 -0.62 1.20
CA GLY A 11 -20.73 -0.04 1.26
C GLY A 11 -20.86 1.33 1.93
N ALA A 12 -19.77 1.95 2.40
CA ALA A 12 -19.77 3.32 2.87
C ALA A 12 -19.52 4.30 1.71
N PRO A 13 -20.00 5.55 1.81
CA PRO A 13 -19.66 6.60 0.86
C PRO A 13 -18.14 6.86 0.92
N LEU A 14 -17.61 7.42 -0.18
CA LEU A 14 -16.22 7.87 -0.19
C LEU A 14 -16.04 8.99 0.83
N PRO A 15 -14.91 8.98 1.55
CA PRO A 15 -14.58 10.06 2.49
C PRO A 15 -14.39 11.40 1.77
N GLU A 16 -14.88 12.47 2.38
CA GLU A 16 -14.72 13.84 1.83
C GLU A 16 -13.25 14.23 1.63
N GLU A 17 -12.35 13.66 2.40
CA GLU A 17 -10.91 13.89 2.26
C GLU A 17 -10.39 13.43 0.89
N LEU A 18 -10.95 12.37 0.33
CA LEU A 18 -10.60 11.88 -1.00
C LEU A 18 -11.20 12.75 -2.12
N GLU A 19 -12.34 13.38 -1.88
CA GLU A 19 -12.98 14.28 -2.84
C GLU A 19 -12.22 15.61 -2.99
N ARG A 20 -11.43 15.98 -2.00
CA ARG A 20 -10.62 17.22 -1.99
C ARG A 20 -9.18 17.01 -2.46
N GLU A 21 -8.84 15.79 -2.86
CA GLU A 21 -7.49 15.49 -3.35
C GLU A 21 -7.28 16.02 -4.76
N ASP A 22 -6.14 16.70 -4.96
CA ASP A 22 -5.70 17.18 -6.30
C ASP A 22 -4.91 16.10 -7.07
N ARG A 23 -4.48 15.05 -6.37
CA ARG A 23 -3.71 13.95 -6.95
C ARG A 23 -4.65 12.88 -7.52
N PRO A 24 -4.20 12.10 -8.51
CA PRO A 24 -4.98 10.95 -8.98
C PRO A 24 -5.37 10.01 -7.85
N VAL A 25 -6.67 9.72 -7.72
CA VAL A 25 -7.22 8.82 -6.72
C VAL A 25 -7.69 7.54 -7.41
N TYR A 26 -7.00 6.43 -7.17
CA TYR A 26 -7.38 5.13 -7.71
C TYR A 26 -8.37 4.43 -6.77
N VAL A 27 -9.53 4.03 -7.32
CA VAL A 27 -10.63 3.40 -6.59
C VAL A 27 -11.07 2.11 -7.28
N PRO A 28 -11.64 1.13 -6.56
CA PRO A 28 -12.23 -0.05 -7.19
C PRO A 28 -13.52 0.30 -7.94
N PRO A 29 -13.89 -0.44 -9.00
CA PRO A 29 -15.12 -0.19 -9.76
C PRO A 29 -16.40 -0.36 -8.94
N ASP A 30 -16.38 -1.16 -7.88
CA ASP A 30 -17.53 -1.38 -6.99
C ASP A 30 -17.93 -0.15 -6.17
N THR A 31 -17.15 0.93 -6.21
CA THR A 31 -17.56 2.23 -5.69
C THR A 31 -18.73 2.86 -6.49
N GLY A 32 -19.10 2.22 -7.62
CA GLY A 32 -20.41 2.25 -8.25
C GLY A 32 -20.85 3.57 -8.89
N ARG A 33 -19.94 4.50 -9.21
CA ARG A 33 -20.30 5.80 -9.79
C ARG A 33 -19.27 6.24 -10.82
N ASP A 34 -19.74 6.90 -11.84
CA ASP A 34 -18.90 7.77 -12.68
C ASP A 34 -18.39 8.91 -11.80
N LEU A 35 -17.25 8.68 -11.19
CA LEU A 35 -16.61 9.66 -10.31
C LEU A 35 -15.91 10.70 -11.19
N PRO A 36 -16.04 12.00 -10.88
CA PRO A 36 -15.34 13.06 -11.59
C PRO A 36 -13.81 12.95 -11.38
N ASP A 37 -13.04 13.64 -12.21
CA ASP A 37 -11.61 13.81 -11.94
C ASP A 37 -11.41 14.40 -10.52
N PRO A 38 -10.42 13.94 -9.75
CA PRO A 38 -9.24 13.14 -10.15
C PRO A 38 -9.38 11.61 -9.96
N PHE A 39 -10.61 11.09 -9.82
CA PHE A 39 -10.81 9.66 -9.58
C PHE A 39 -10.55 8.82 -10.84
N ARG A 40 -9.87 7.70 -10.64
CA ARG A 40 -9.58 6.70 -11.68
C ARG A 40 -10.01 5.33 -11.22
N THR A 41 -10.91 4.70 -11.95
CA THR A 41 -11.37 3.35 -11.63
C THR A 41 -10.31 2.32 -12.00
N GLU A 42 -9.96 1.45 -11.06
CA GLU A 42 -8.94 0.42 -11.23
C GLU A 42 -9.47 -0.96 -10.80
N PRO A 43 -9.76 -1.87 -11.74
CA PRO A 43 -10.34 -3.19 -11.42
C PRO A 43 -9.46 -4.06 -10.52
N ARG A 44 -8.15 -3.84 -10.53
CA ARG A 44 -7.21 -4.58 -9.67
C ARG A 44 -7.35 -4.25 -8.18
N LEU A 45 -8.09 -3.19 -7.83
CA LEU A 45 -8.35 -2.76 -6.45
C LEU A 45 -9.57 -3.43 -5.82
N ASN A 46 -10.32 -4.23 -6.58
CA ASN A 46 -11.47 -4.96 -6.03
C ASN A 46 -11.08 -5.72 -4.77
N GLY A 47 -11.96 -5.72 -3.79
CA GLY A 47 -11.83 -6.48 -2.57
C GLY A 47 -11.57 -7.96 -2.82
N ILE A 48 -11.15 -8.68 -1.79
CA ILE A 48 -11.03 -10.14 -1.87
C ILE A 48 -12.40 -10.71 -1.55
N PRO A 49 -13.01 -11.51 -2.46
CA PRO A 49 -14.29 -12.15 -2.19
C PRO A 49 -14.27 -12.94 -0.87
N ASP A 50 -15.39 -12.97 -0.16
CA ASP A 50 -15.55 -13.71 1.11
C ASP A 50 -14.62 -13.23 2.24
N SER A 51 -14.01 -12.06 2.12
CA SER A 51 -13.23 -11.49 3.22
C SER A 51 -14.13 -11.20 4.43
N PRO A 52 -13.66 -11.46 5.67
CA PRO A 52 -14.47 -11.22 6.87
C PRO A 52 -14.73 -9.72 7.03
N GLY A 53 -16.00 -9.36 7.18
CA GLY A 53 -16.44 -7.99 7.37
C GLY A 53 -15.86 -7.35 8.65
N LYS A 54 -16.13 -6.05 8.83
CA LYS A 54 -15.61 -5.21 9.93
C LYS A 54 -15.87 -5.74 11.34
N THR A 55 -16.99 -6.42 11.52
CA THR A 55 -17.42 -6.96 12.83
C THR A 55 -16.71 -8.25 13.21
N ALA A 56 -15.91 -8.81 12.29
CA ALA A 56 -15.20 -10.05 12.56
C ALA A 56 -14.10 -9.86 13.62
N SER A 57 -14.04 -10.78 14.57
CA SER A 57 -12.98 -10.80 15.58
C SER A 57 -11.59 -10.95 14.94
N SER A 58 -10.55 -10.51 15.66
CA SER A 58 -9.16 -10.69 15.19
C SER A 58 -8.83 -12.17 14.93
N LEU A 59 -9.37 -13.08 15.71
CA LEU A 59 -9.20 -14.52 15.53
C LEU A 59 -9.87 -15.00 14.24
N THR A 60 -11.11 -14.56 13.95
CA THR A 60 -11.81 -14.88 12.70
C THR A 60 -11.04 -14.38 11.48
N ARG A 61 -10.51 -13.16 11.56
CA ARG A 61 -9.65 -12.59 10.50
C ARG A 61 -8.38 -13.42 10.29
N LEU A 62 -7.72 -13.80 11.38
CA LEU A 62 -6.50 -14.62 11.31
C LEU A 62 -6.79 -15.99 10.68
N LEU A 63 -7.84 -16.68 11.12
CA LEU A 63 -8.24 -17.97 10.59
C LEU A 63 -8.62 -17.88 9.11
N TRP A 64 -9.35 -16.83 8.72
CA TRP A 64 -9.68 -16.59 7.32
C TRP A 64 -8.42 -16.37 6.49
N TRP A 65 -7.46 -15.55 6.96
CA TRP A 65 -6.17 -15.33 6.28
C TRP A 65 -5.38 -16.63 6.11
N LEU A 66 -5.33 -17.47 7.13
CA LEU A 66 -4.65 -18.77 7.04
C LEU A 66 -5.31 -19.67 5.98
N ARG A 67 -6.64 -19.79 6.02
CA ARG A 67 -7.39 -20.56 5.00
C ARG A 67 -7.16 -20.03 3.60
N PHE A 68 -7.27 -18.70 3.42
CA PHE A 68 -7.05 -18.04 2.14
C PHE A 68 -5.62 -18.27 1.61
N LEU A 69 -4.60 -18.13 2.44
CA LEU A 69 -3.21 -18.33 2.05
C LEU A 69 -2.88 -19.78 1.72
N LEU A 70 -3.53 -20.73 2.38
CA LEU A 70 -3.39 -22.18 2.16
C LEU A 70 -4.27 -22.69 1.01
N GLY A 71 -5.16 -21.85 0.47
CA GLY A 71 -6.10 -22.25 -0.59
C GLY A 71 -7.18 -23.22 -0.11
N ILE A 72 -7.51 -23.21 1.18
CA ILE A 72 -8.53 -24.10 1.77
C ILE A 72 -9.91 -23.46 1.59
N GLY A 73 -10.84 -24.18 0.92
CA GLY A 73 -12.21 -23.75 0.71
C GLY A 73 -12.35 -22.87 -0.52
N SER A 74 -12.33 -23.40 -1.69
CA SER A 74 -12.62 -22.78 -3.02
C SER A 74 -12.95 -21.28 -3.01
N PRO A 75 -12.02 -20.39 -2.67
CA PRO A 75 -12.28 -18.96 -2.75
C PRO A 75 -12.48 -18.58 -4.23
N ALA A 76 -13.40 -17.66 -4.51
CA ALA A 76 -13.66 -17.18 -5.86
C ALA A 76 -12.38 -16.65 -6.53
N GLU A 77 -11.42 -16.16 -5.73
CA GLU A 77 -10.10 -15.73 -6.18
C GLU A 77 -9.02 -16.32 -5.27
N SER A 78 -7.99 -16.93 -5.86
CA SER A 78 -6.87 -17.51 -5.10
C SER A 78 -5.91 -16.43 -4.58
N ALA A 79 -5.25 -16.70 -3.45
CA ALA A 79 -4.22 -15.83 -2.90
C ALA A 79 -3.09 -15.51 -3.90
N ARG A 80 -2.81 -16.43 -4.85
CA ARG A 80 -1.83 -16.22 -5.90
C ARG A 80 -2.30 -15.17 -6.90
N GLN A 81 -3.56 -15.21 -7.32
CA GLN A 81 -4.15 -14.22 -8.23
C GLN A 81 -4.19 -12.82 -7.59
N VAL A 82 -4.66 -12.71 -6.34
CA VAL A 82 -4.67 -11.43 -5.62
C VAL A 82 -3.27 -10.87 -5.49
N ARG A 83 -2.27 -11.69 -5.13
CA ARG A 83 -0.87 -11.24 -5.07
C ARG A 83 -0.34 -10.78 -6.43
N HIS A 84 -0.75 -11.45 -7.50
CA HIS A 84 -0.33 -11.08 -8.86
C HIS A 84 -0.90 -9.70 -9.23
N ARG A 85 -2.22 -9.48 -9.07
CA ARG A 85 -2.83 -8.17 -9.37
C ARG A 85 -2.28 -7.04 -8.50
N ALA A 86 -2.02 -7.30 -7.21
CA ALA A 86 -1.40 -6.33 -6.31
C ALA A 86 0.03 -5.94 -6.75
N ARG A 87 0.82 -6.91 -7.21
CA ARG A 87 2.17 -6.65 -7.73
C ARG A 87 2.14 -5.90 -9.07
N SER A 88 1.29 -6.35 -10.00
CA SER A 88 1.15 -5.72 -11.32
C SER A 88 0.75 -4.24 -11.17
N PHE A 89 -0.19 -3.94 -10.28
CA PHE A 89 -0.60 -2.57 -10.03
C PHE A 89 0.51 -1.74 -9.37
N ALA A 90 1.22 -2.31 -8.38
CA ALA A 90 2.36 -1.64 -7.75
C ALA A 90 3.49 -1.33 -8.76
N GLU A 91 3.74 -2.23 -9.70
CA GLU A 91 4.73 -2.02 -10.77
C GLU A 91 4.33 -0.92 -11.74
N GLU A 92 3.07 -0.86 -12.11
CA GLU A 92 2.54 0.19 -12.97
C GLU A 92 2.62 1.58 -12.31
N LEU A 93 2.23 1.68 -11.03
CA LEU A 93 2.36 2.94 -10.29
C LEU A 93 3.82 3.41 -10.21
N LEU A 94 4.75 2.48 -10.02
CA LEU A 94 6.18 2.81 -10.03
C LEU A 94 6.66 3.31 -11.39
N GLN A 95 6.17 2.72 -12.48
CA GLN A 95 6.53 3.17 -13.84
C GLN A 95 5.99 4.57 -14.12
N ARG A 96 4.78 4.88 -13.66
CA ARG A 96 4.19 6.23 -13.78
C ARG A 96 4.93 7.27 -12.95
N ASN A 97 5.53 6.85 -11.83
CA ASN A 97 6.29 7.69 -10.89
C ASN A 97 5.57 8.98 -10.46
N GLU A 98 4.25 8.97 -10.41
CA GLU A 98 3.42 10.08 -9.98
C GLU A 98 2.98 9.94 -8.51
N ALA A 99 2.81 11.06 -7.84
CA ALA A 99 2.20 11.07 -6.51
C ALA A 99 0.71 10.76 -6.66
N CYS A 100 0.20 9.76 -5.94
CA CYS A 100 -1.18 9.32 -6.06
C CYS A 100 -1.76 8.86 -4.72
N VAL A 101 -3.08 8.72 -4.70
CA VAL A 101 -3.83 8.09 -3.63
C VAL A 101 -4.41 6.77 -4.14
N VAL A 102 -4.32 5.72 -3.35
CA VAL A 102 -4.92 4.42 -3.65
C VAL A 102 -5.91 4.08 -2.56
N ALA A 103 -7.17 3.94 -2.93
CA ALA A 103 -8.23 3.59 -2.01
C ALA A 103 -8.77 2.19 -2.35
N ALA A 104 -8.71 1.27 -1.38
CA ALA A 104 -9.19 -0.10 -1.57
C ALA A 104 -9.56 -0.73 -0.22
N GLU A 105 -10.15 -1.91 -0.25
CA GLU A 105 -10.49 -2.65 0.97
C GLU A 105 -9.26 -3.13 1.74
N ASP A 106 -9.38 -3.22 3.05
CA ASP A 106 -8.32 -3.59 3.99
C ASP A 106 -7.66 -4.93 3.65
N SER A 107 -8.45 -5.92 3.26
CA SER A 107 -7.97 -7.25 2.88
C SER A 107 -7.03 -7.22 1.66
N PHE A 108 -7.36 -6.45 0.63
CA PHE A 108 -6.48 -6.25 -0.52
C PHE A 108 -5.25 -5.42 -0.16
N LEU A 109 -5.44 -4.35 0.62
CA LEU A 109 -4.37 -3.45 1.00
C LEU A 109 -3.23 -4.15 1.77
N GLU A 110 -3.53 -5.16 2.58
CA GLU A 110 -2.48 -5.96 3.23
C GLU A 110 -1.49 -6.58 2.23
N LEU A 111 -1.99 -7.13 1.13
CA LEU A 111 -1.14 -7.72 0.10
C LEU A 111 -0.47 -6.65 -0.77
N PHE A 112 -1.16 -5.56 -1.05
CA PHE A 112 -0.63 -4.43 -1.80
C PHE A 112 0.52 -3.73 -1.07
N LEU A 113 0.37 -3.44 0.22
CA LEU A 113 1.43 -2.88 1.05
C LEU A 113 2.66 -3.79 1.15
N ARG A 114 2.45 -5.12 1.18
CA ARG A 114 3.56 -6.08 1.11
C ARG A 114 4.28 -6.03 -0.23
N ALA A 115 3.54 -5.84 -1.33
CA ALA A 115 4.13 -5.68 -2.66
C ALA A 115 4.97 -4.40 -2.74
N LEU A 116 4.46 -3.28 -2.26
CA LEU A 116 5.16 -1.99 -2.21
C LEU A 116 6.42 -2.02 -1.32
N ARG A 117 6.35 -2.66 -0.15
CA ARG A 117 7.54 -2.84 0.72
C ARG A 117 8.65 -3.60 0.02
N ARG A 118 8.34 -4.63 -0.77
CA ARG A 118 9.32 -5.37 -1.58
C ARG A 118 9.96 -4.53 -2.68
N LYS A 119 9.28 -3.46 -3.10
CA LYS A 119 9.76 -2.48 -4.09
C LYS A 119 10.47 -1.28 -3.44
N GLY A 120 10.80 -1.36 -2.15
CA GLY A 120 11.58 -0.34 -1.44
C GLY A 120 10.76 0.79 -0.83
N PHE A 121 9.44 0.67 -0.74
CA PHE A 121 8.65 1.67 -0.02
C PHE A 121 8.73 1.49 1.49
N VAL A 122 8.90 2.61 2.17
CA VAL A 122 8.73 2.71 3.62
C VAL A 122 7.27 3.00 3.90
N VAL A 123 6.64 2.13 4.68
CA VAL A 123 5.22 2.23 5.06
C VAL A 123 5.14 2.84 6.45
N ARG A 124 4.57 4.03 6.57
CA ARG A 124 4.31 4.69 7.85
C ARG A 124 2.83 4.50 8.19
N ARG A 125 2.56 3.75 9.24
CA ARG A 125 1.22 3.46 9.74
C ARG A 125 1.06 3.97 11.16
N SER A 126 -0.17 4.35 11.50
CA SER A 126 -0.56 4.70 12.86
C SER A 126 -0.89 3.45 13.69
N SER A 127 -1.34 2.38 13.04
CA SER A 127 -1.76 1.14 13.70
C SER A 127 -0.70 0.04 13.61
N ILE A 128 -0.68 -0.83 14.62
CA ILE A 128 0.11 -2.08 14.64
C ILE A 128 -0.83 -3.24 14.32
N GLY A 129 -0.46 -4.08 13.35
CA GLY A 129 -1.26 -5.25 12.98
C GLY A 129 -1.88 -5.15 11.58
N PHE A 130 -3.12 -5.62 11.45
CA PHE A 130 -3.86 -5.56 10.19
C PHE A 130 -4.31 -4.13 9.86
N VAL A 131 -4.47 -3.84 8.56
CA VAL A 131 -5.05 -2.57 8.11
C VAL A 131 -6.46 -2.43 8.69
N CYS A 132 -6.74 -1.27 9.28
CA CYS A 132 -8.05 -0.97 9.83
C CYS A 132 -8.89 -0.24 8.78
N PRO A 133 -10.21 -0.51 8.70
CA PRO A 133 -11.12 0.26 7.86
C PRO A 133 -11.08 1.75 8.19
N GLY A 134 -10.95 2.61 7.18
CA GLY A 134 -10.79 4.06 7.36
C GLY A 134 -9.36 4.51 7.71
N GLU A 135 -8.38 3.61 7.74
CA GLU A 135 -6.98 3.96 8.02
C GLU A 135 -6.34 4.63 6.79
N MET A 136 -5.67 5.75 7.04
CA MET A 136 -4.82 6.42 6.06
C MET A 136 -3.36 6.05 6.31
N ILE A 137 -2.67 5.59 5.28
CA ILE A 137 -1.30 5.07 5.34
C ILE A 137 -0.43 5.86 4.37
N PHE A 138 0.64 6.43 4.90
CA PHE A 138 1.59 7.19 4.09
C PHE A 138 2.77 6.32 3.68
N LEU A 139 3.13 6.41 2.40
CA LEU A 139 4.25 5.70 1.83
C LEU A 139 5.23 6.67 1.17
N SER A 140 6.50 6.43 1.40
CA SER A 140 7.58 7.11 0.69
C SER A 140 8.53 6.06 0.12
N GLN A 141 8.99 6.28 -1.10
CA GLN A 141 10.03 5.44 -1.66
C GLN A 141 11.31 5.69 -0.89
N ARG A 142 11.99 4.61 -0.46
CA ARG A 142 13.32 4.74 0.13
C ARG A 142 14.22 5.37 -0.94
N GLN A 143 14.74 6.52 -0.66
CA GLN A 143 15.84 7.06 -1.45
C GLN A 143 17.05 6.19 -1.10
N ASP A 144 17.38 5.24 -1.97
CA ASP A 144 18.67 4.58 -1.87
C ASP A 144 19.71 5.67 -2.08
N HIS A 145 20.39 6.02 -0.99
CA HIS A 145 21.54 6.91 -1.08
C HIS A 145 22.52 6.25 -2.05
N CYS A 146 22.66 6.85 -3.22
CA CYS A 146 23.63 6.41 -4.20
C CYS A 146 25.00 6.30 -3.51
N GLY A 147 25.62 5.11 -3.60
CA GLY A 147 26.95 4.84 -3.06
C GLY A 147 28.08 5.65 -3.69
N GLY A 148 27.81 6.89 -4.10
CA GLY A 148 28.71 7.84 -4.72
C GLY A 148 28.29 9.28 -4.42
N CYS A 149 28.00 9.60 -3.17
CA CYS A 149 27.77 10.99 -2.79
C CYS A 149 29.07 11.80 -2.96
N SER A 150 29.19 12.51 -4.10
CA SER A 150 30.09 13.66 -4.21
C SER A 150 29.73 14.68 -3.13
N HIS A 151 30.72 15.43 -2.66
CA HIS A 151 30.67 16.39 -1.53
C HIS A 151 29.49 17.37 -1.49
N ASN A 152 28.70 17.51 -2.55
CA ASN A 152 27.54 18.41 -2.61
C ASN A 152 26.24 17.89 -1.99
N CYS A 153 26.16 16.62 -1.59
CA CYS A 153 24.94 16.06 -0.99
C CYS A 153 24.69 16.54 0.45
N LEU A 154 25.74 16.94 1.17
CA LEU A 154 25.68 17.43 2.56
C LEU A 154 24.99 18.79 2.71
N LEU A 155 24.97 19.59 1.65
CA LEU A 155 24.37 20.94 1.69
C LEU A 155 22.86 20.93 1.40
N GLN A 156 22.35 19.84 0.80
CA GLN A 156 20.93 19.74 0.42
C GLN A 156 20.11 18.81 1.30
N ASN A 157 20.74 18.00 2.18
CA ASN A 157 20.00 17.04 3.00
C ASN A 157 20.72 16.79 4.35
N PRO A 158 20.38 17.53 5.43
CA PRO A 158 21.05 17.41 6.75
C PRO A 158 20.85 16.04 7.44
N GLY A 159 20.07 15.12 6.83
CA GLY A 159 19.84 13.76 7.34
C GLY A 159 20.75 12.67 6.76
N CYS A 160 21.71 13.02 5.89
CA CYS A 160 22.68 12.06 5.36
C CYS A 160 23.72 11.73 6.43
N GLY A 161 23.36 10.81 7.34
CA GLY A 161 24.27 10.36 8.42
C GLY A 161 25.46 9.62 7.83
N VAL A 162 26.64 10.15 8.10
CA VAL A 162 27.94 9.52 7.86
C VAL A 162 27.94 8.12 8.47
N GLY A 163 28.03 7.10 7.62
CA GLY A 163 28.31 5.74 8.08
C GLY A 163 29.62 5.77 8.89
N ARG A 164 29.51 5.43 10.16
CA ARG A 164 30.70 5.30 11.02
C ARG A 164 31.60 4.20 10.44
N ASP A 165 32.71 4.61 9.90
CA ASP A 165 33.84 3.74 9.62
C ASP A 165 34.18 2.93 10.87
N LYS A 166 33.89 1.64 10.84
CA LYS A 166 34.53 0.68 11.75
C LYS A 166 35.97 0.57 11.32
N ALA A 167 36.80 1.45 11.86
CA ALA A 167 38.23 1.34 11.78
C ALA A 167 38.65 -0.07 12.22
N ARG A 168 39.29 -0.79 11.32
CA ARG A 168 40.10 -1.96 11.58
C ARG A 168 41.04 -1.61 12.73
N ARG A 169 40.96 -2.31 13.85
CA ARG A 169 42.09 -2.52 14.73
C ARG A 169 42.49 -3.97 14.56
N GLY A 170 43.58 -4.17 13.86
CA GLY A 170 44.37 -5.36 13.98
C GLY A 170 45.11 -5.32 15.33
N TYR A 171 45.10 -6.43 15.96
CA TYR A 171 46.20 -7.11 16.67
C TYR A 171 45.72 -8.52 16.88
#